data_f8d1ac605a9b9a682df9018914dd02cd
#
_entry.id   f8d1ac605a9b9a682df9018914dd02cd
#
_cell.length_a   1.000
_cell.length_b   1.000
_cell.length_c   1.000
_cell.angle_alpha   90.00
_cell.angle_beta   90.00
_cell.angle_gamma   90.00
#
_symmetry.space_group_name_H-M   'P 1'
#
loop_
_entity.id
_entity.type
_entity.pdbx_description
1 polymer ?
#
loop_
_entity_poly.entity_id
_entity_poly.type
_entity_poly.pdbx_seq_one_letter_code
_entity_poly.pdbx_strand_id
1 'polypeptide(L)'
;MSTGVVWFRRDLRLADNPAWAAATRQHRQVVPLLVVEPRLLAAAGPHRRARFLAAAAALAADLADAGGQLHVHEGDAATIVPRVVSAFDAAAVHYNDDVSRWSIVRDGRVAADLASSGTALDRHWGTLVHPPGSVLTRAGTLSKVFTPFHRAWHTRPLDPVAPPGDASITDDSGPAVLPRPDASVATEPGGEAAAAARLTRFLD
;
A
#
# COMPACT_ATOMS: atom_id res chain seq x y z
N MET A 1 -10.24 -2.54 22.69
CA MET A 1 -10.46 -1.80 21.42
C MET A 1 -9.16 -1.92 20.66
N SER A 2 -9.13 -2.45 19.42
CA SER A 2 -7.86 -2.70 18.73
C SER A 2 -7.51 -1.57 17.76
N THR A 3 -6.21 -1.26 17.68
CA THR A 3 -5.61 -0.39 16.67
C THR A 3 -4.98 -1.26 15.60
N GLY A 4 -5.08 -0.87 14.32
CA GLY A 4 -4.38 -1.51 13.21
C GLY A 4 -3.49 -0.51 12.48
N VAL A 5 -2.31 -0.93 12.03
CA VAL A 5 -1.45 -0.14 11.15
C VAL A 5 -1.76 -0.51 9.71
N VAL A 6 -1.96 0.47 8.83
CA VAL A 6 -2.01 0.27 7.38
C VAL A 6 -0.72 0.78 6.78
N TRP A 7 0.16 -0.15 6.39
CA TRP A 7 1.44 0.19 5.82
C TRP A 7 1.33 0.36 4.29
N PHE A 8 1.13 1.61 3.86
CA PHE A 8 1.13 2.00 2.45
C PHE A 8 2.55 1.95 1.87
N ARG A 9 2.66 1.51 0.61
CA ARG A 9 3.95 1.37 -0.08
C ARG A 9 3.91 1.96 -1.49
N ARG A 10 3.37 1.21 -2.46
CA ARG A 10 3.22 1.62 -3.87
C ARG A 10 1.77 1.87 -4.25
N ASP A 11 0.88 1.43 -3.42
CA ASP A 11 -0.57 1.42 -3.51
C ASP A 11 -1.20 2.64 -2.81
N LEU A 12 -0.71 3.83 -3.12
CA LEU A 12 -1.03 5.11 -2.45
C LEU A 12 -2.44 5.59 -2.81
N ARG A 13 -3.45 4.84 -2.32
CA ARG A 13 -4.87 5.09 -2.53
C ARG A 13 -5.73 4.51 -1.41
N LEU A 14 -6.95 5.01 -1.23
CA LEU A 14 -7.94 4.52 -0.27
C LEU A 14 -9.00 3.65 -0.94
N ALA A 15 -9.50 4.05 -2.11
CA ALA A 15 -10.48 3.26 -2.86
C ALA A 15 -9.84 2.01 -3.48
N ASP A 16 -10.63 0.93 -3.56
CA ASP A 16 -10.18 -0.35 -4.13
C ASP A 16 -8.84 -0.83 -3.51
N ASN A 17 -8.65 -0.62 -2.20
CA ASN A 17 -7.45 -1.00 -1.47
C ASN A 17 -7.80 -2.08 -0.42
N PRO A 18 -7.46 -3.37 -0.67
CA PRO A 18 -7.81 -4.46 0.22
C PRO A 18 -7.21 -4.34 1.62
N ALA A 19 -5.98 -3.85 1.76
CA ALA A 19 -5.34 -3.66 3.06
C ALA A 19 -6.07 -2.58 3.88
N TRP A 20 -6.40 -1.45 3.25
CA TRP A 20 -7.19 -0.38 3.86
C TRP A 20 -8.57 -0.85 4.27
N ALA A 21 -9.29 -1.50 3.36
CA ALA A 21 -10.62 -2.02 3.61
C ALA A 21 -10.65 -3.08 4.72
N ALA A 22 -9.66 -3.96 4.80
CA ALA A 22 -9.56 -4.96 5.86
C ALA A 22 -9.28 -4.30 7.21
N ALA A 23 -8.29 -3.43 7.29
CA ALA A 23 -7.90 -2.75 8.52
C ALA A 23 -9.06 -1.93 9.11
N THR A 24 -9.73 -1.11 8.29
CA THR A 24 -10.83 -0.25 8.73
C THR A 24 -12.08 -1.03 9.18
N ARG A 25 -12.25 -2.28 8.74
CA ARG A 25 -13.35 -3.14 9.21
C ARG A 25 -12.98 -3.96 10.44
N GLN A 26 -11.69 -4.30 10.63
CA GLN A 26 -11.25 -5.18 11.72
C GLN A 26 -10.89 -4.41 12.98
N HIS A 27 -10.52 -3.14 12.85
CA HIS A 27 -10.07 -2.31 13.96
C HIS A 27 -10.99 -1.10 14.16
N ARG A 28 -10.99 -0.57 15.38
CA ARG A 28 -11.73 0.68 15.70
C ARG A 28 -10.93 1.92 15.33
N GLN A 29 -9.62 1.80 15.31
CA GLN A 29 -8.71 2.85 14.93
C GLN A 29 -7.65 2.32 13.98
N VAL A 30 -7.26 3.12 13.00
CA VAL A 30 -6.19 2.79 12.05
C VAL A 30 -5.13 3.88 12.04
N VAL A 31 -3.89 3.44 11.87
CA VAL A 31 -2.69 4.28 11.73
C VAL A 31 -2.21 4.14 10.29
N PRO A 32 -2.49 5.10 9.39
CA PRO A 32 -1.95 5.11 8.04
C PRO A 32 -0.45 5.41 8.08
N LEU A 33 0.38 4.47 7.66
CA LEU A 33 1.84 4.56 7.70
C LEU A 33 2.44 4.53 6.29
N LEU A 34 3.30 5.50 5.99
CA LEU A 34 4.19 5.47 4.83
C LEU A 34 5.66 5.52 5.29
N VAL A 35 6.42 4.48 4.94
CA VAL A 35 7.87 4.49 5.14
C VAL A 35 8.55 4.85 3.83
N VAL A 36 9.21 5.99 3.82
CA VAL A 36 10.04 6.46 2.71
C VAL A 36 11.44 5.91 2.89
N GLU A 37 11.81 4.89 2.12
CA GLU A 37 13.12 4.27 2.18
C GLU A 37 14.13 5.07 1.32
N PRO A 38 15.15 5.75 1.90
CA PRO A 38 16.08 6.61 1.16
C PRO A 38 16.78 5.90 0.01
N ARG A 39 17.10 4.60 0.20
CA ARG A 39 17.75 3.76 -0.84
C ARG A 39 16.86 3.59 -2.07
N LEU A 40 15.56 3.37 -1.89
CA LEU A 40 14.61 3.22 -3.00
C LEU A 40 14.39 4.56 -3.69
N LEU A 41 14.29 5.63 -2.89
CA LEU A 41 14.12 6.98 -3.43
C LEU A 41 15.35 7.42 -4.24
N ALA A 42 16.56 7.12 -3.75
CA ALA A 42 17.81 7.43 -4.45
C ALA A 42 17.98 6.61 -5.75
N ALA A 43 17.56 5.34 -5.75
CA ALA A 43 17.59 4.48 -6.93
C ALA A 43 16.52 4.82 -7.97
N ALA A 44 15.50 5.60 -7.59
CA ALA A 44 14.48 6.05 -8.51
C ALA A 44 14.99 7.23 -9.36
N GLY A 45 14.77 7.17 -10.68
CA GLY A 45 15.00 8.34 -11.53
C GLY A 45 14.10 9.52 -11.14
N PRO A 46 14.46 10.76 -11.53
CA PRO A 46 13.81 11.99 -11.04
C PRO A 46 12.30 12.00 -11.26
N HIS A 47 11.82 11.60 -12.44
CA HIS A 47 10.38 11.54 -12.72
C HIS A 47 9.63 10.52 -11.86
N ARG A 48 10.22 9.35 -11.60
CA ARG A 48 9.60 8.34 -10.76
C ARG A 48 9.52 8.80 -9.31
N ARG A 49 10.59 9.45 -8.82
CA ARG A 49 10.62 10.04 -7.48
C ARG A 49 9.55 11.12 -7.32
N ALA A 50 9.51 12.07 -8.26
CA ALA A 50 8.53 13.15 -8.25
C ALA A 50 7.09 12.60 -8.30
N ARG A 51 6.83 11.57 -9.12
CA ARG A 51 5.52 10.92 -9.22
C ARG A 51 5.11 10.21 -7.93
N PHE A 52 6.05 9.50 -7.30
CA PHE A 52 5.81 8.85 -6.01
C PHE A 52 5.45 9.87 -4.92
N LEU A 53 6.20 10.96 -4.82
CA LEU A 53 5.97 12.01 -3.83
C LEU A 53 4.65 12.75 -4.08
N ALA A 54 4.28 12.98 -5.34
CA ALA A 54 2.99 13.57 -5.70
C ALA A 54 1.82 12.65 -5.31
N ALA A 55 1.95 11.33 -5.50
CA ALA A 55 0.94 10.38 -5.08
C ALA A 55 0.84 10.27 -3.54
N ALA A 56 1.97 10.33 -2.83
CA ALA A 56 2.00 10.34 -1.38
C ALA A 56 1.36 11.61 -0.79
N ALA A 57 1.59 12.77 -1.41
CA ALA A 57 0.96 14.02 -1.02
C ALA A 57 -0.56 13.99 -1.24
N ALA A 58 -1.03 13.39 -2.34
CA ALA A 58 -2.45 13.22 -2.58
C ALA A 58 -3.09 12.28 -1.54
N LEU A 59 -2.46 11.13 -1.23
CA LEU A 59 -2.94 10.24 -0.17
C LEU A 59 -3.01 10.94 1.19
N ALA A 60 -2.02 11.80 1.51
CA ALA A 60 -2.04 12.57 2.75
C ALA A 60 -3.22 13.56 2.79
N ALA A 61 -3.55 14.18 1.66
CA ALA A 61 -4.71 15.06 1.54
C ALA A 61 -6.03 14.28 1.69
N ASP A 62 -6.17 13.14 0.99
CA ASP A 62 -7.36 12.28 1.07
C ASP A 62 -7.60 11.78 2.50
N LEU A 63 -6.56 11.44 3.25
CA LEU A 63 -6.65 11.05 4.65
C LEU A 63 -7.02 12.24 5.57
N ALA A 64 -6.52 13.44 5.29
CA ALA A 64 -6.88 14.65 6.03
C ALA A 64 -8.36 15.00 5.82
N ASP A 65 -8.86 14.89 4.59
CA ASP A 65 -10.28 15.08 4.27
C ASP A 65 -11.17 14.03 4.96
N ALA A 66 -10.63 12.81 5.20
CA ALA A 66 -11.29 11.76 5.96
C ALA A 66 -11.15 11.90 7.50
N GLY A 67 -10.57 13.00 7.98
CA GLY A 67 -10.46 13.32 9.40
C GLY A 67 -9.30 12.66 10.14
N GLY A 68 -8.25 12.29 9.44
CA GLY A 68 -7.05 11.70 10.03
C GLY A 68 -5.77 12.13 9.32
N GLN A 69 -4.69 11.38 9.51
CA GLN A 69 -3.38 11.79 9.02
C GLN A 69 -2.51 10.65 8.54
N LEU A 70 -1.67 10.90 7.52
CA LEU A 70 -0.63 9.98 7.07
C LEU A 70 0.63 10.16 7.93
N HIS A 71 1.01 9.10 8.67
CA HIS A 71 2.28 9.04 9.39
C HIS A 71 3.41 8.73 8.41
N VAL A 72 4.28 9.70 8.19
CA VAL A 72 5.42 9.56 7.26
C VAL A 72 6.72 9.45 8.03
N HIS A 73 7.45 8.36 7.80
CA HIS A 73 8.77 8.15 8.37
C HIS A 73 9.79 7.86 7.29
N GLU A 74 11.00 8.41 7.43
CA GLU A 74 12.13 8.11 6.55
C GLU A 74 13.07 7.11 7.21
N GLY A 75 13.42 6.03 6.49
CA GLY A 75 14.38 5.01 6.96
C GLY A 75 14.09 3.58 6.52
N ASP A 76 14.62 2.60 7.27
CA ASP A 76 14.40 1.17 7.02
C ASP A 76 13.05 0.73 7.59
N ALA A 77 12.19 0.19 6.73
CA ALA A 77 10.87 -0.28 7.12
C ALA A 77 10.93 -1.39 8.20
N ALA A 78 11.95 -2.26 8.18
CA ALA A 78 12.12 -3.29 9.20
C ALA A 78 12.37 -2.73 10.61
N THR A 79 12.84 -1.48 10.71
CA THR A 79 13.01 -0.78 11.99
C THR A 79 11.78 0.07 12.33
N ILE A 80 11.21 0.73 11.32
CA ILE A 80 10.16 1.74 11.54
C ILE A 80 8.81 1.06 11.81
N VAL A 81 8.43 0.04 11.05
CA VAL A 81 7.12 -0.61 11.21
C VAL A 81 6.93 -1.17 12.62
N PRO A 82 7.86 -1.96 13.20
CA PRO A 82 7.72 -2.45 14.57
C PRO A 82 7.67 -1.31 15.62
N ARG A 83 8.44 -0.23 15.39
CA ARG A 83 8.42 0.94 16.28
C ARG A 83 7.07 1.64 16.29
N VAL A 84 6.43 1.81 15.10
CA VAL A 84 5.09 2.40 14.99
C VAL A 84 4.06 1.48 15.63
N VAL A 85 4.14 0.16 15.39
CA VAL A 85 3.26 -0.83 16.04
C VAL A 85 3.34 -0.70 17.56
N SER A 86 4.54 -0.63 18.15
CA SER A 86 4.73 -0.46 19.58
C SER A 86 4.21 0.88 20.09
N ALA A 87 4.41 1.98 19.34
CA ALA A 87 3.98 3.32 19.76
C ALA A 87 2.46 3.46 19.84
N PHE A 88 1.71 2.74 18.98
CA PHE A 88 0.26 2.77 18.94
C PHE A 88 -0.42 1.55 19.57
N ASP A 89 0.34 0.66 20.20
CA ASP A 89 -0.15 -0.62 20.75
C ASP A 89 -1.01 -1.37 19.70
N ALA A 90 -0.51 -1.44 18.45
CA ALA A 90 -1.28 -1.96 17.34
C ALA A 90 -1.29 -3.49 17.35
N ALA A 91 -2.48 -4.07 17.20
CA ALA A 91 -2.69 -5.52 17.19
C ALA A 91 -2.28 -6.17 15.86
N ALA A 92 -2.30 -5.42 14.75
CA ALA A 92 -1.99 -5.94 13.43
C ALA A 92 -1.40 -4.86 12.50
N VAL A 93 -0.65 -5.33 11.50
CA VAL A 93 -0.19 -4.53 10.36
C VAL A 93 -0.81 -5.09 9.08
N HIS A 94 -1.56 -4.27 8.35
CA HIS A 94 -2.15 -4.61 7.05
C HIS A 94 -1.35 -3.97 5.93
N TYR A 95 -1.08 -4.70 4.87
CA TYR A 95 -0.41 -4.15 3.69
C TYR A 95 -0.76 -4.94 2.42
N ASN A 96 -0.67 -4.29 1.25
CA ASN A 96 -0.79 -4.99 -0.03
C ASN A 96 0.57 -5.56 -0.44
N ASP A 97 0.63 -6.85 -0.70
CA ASP A 97 1.86 -7.59 -1.00
C ASP A 97 2.47 -7.21 -2.35
N ASP A 98 3.75 -7.50 -2.53
CA ASP A 98 4.54 -7.20 -3.72
C ASP A 98 5.45 -8.41 -4.04
N VAL A 99 5.60 -8.69 -5.32
CA VAL A 99 6.40 -9.81 -5.84
C VAL A 99 7.86 -9.48 -6.07
N SER A 100 8.28 -8.23 -5.85
CA SER A 100 9.68 -7.84 -6.05
C SER A 100 10.58 -8.50 -5.01
N ARG A 101 11.78 -8.92 -5.44
CA ARG A 101 12.78 -9.53 -4.55
C ARG A 101 13.10 -8.62 -3.35
N TRP A 102 13.15 -7.33 -3.59
CA TRP A 102 13.38 -6.35 -2.52
C TRP A 102 12.28 -6.40 -1.48
N SER A 103 11.02 -6.32 -1.91
CA SER A 103 9.87 -6.36 -1.00
C SER A 103 9.82 -7.67 -0.22
N ILE A 104 10.03 -8.82 -0.86
CA ILE A 104 10.04 -10.13 -0.19
C ILE A 104 11.07 -10.17 0.95
N VAL A 105 12.30 -9.69 0.72
CA VAL A 105 13.35 -9.66 1.75
C VAL A 105 13.03 -8.68 2.88
N ARG A 106 12.59 -7.48 2.55
CA ARG A 106 12.20 -6.46 3.53
C ARG A 106 11.03 -6.93 4.39
N ASP A 107 9.98 -7.42 3.74
CA ASP A 107 8.75 -7.86 4.40
C ASP A 107 9.01 -9.08 5.29
N GLY A 108 9.93 -9.96 4.90
CA GLY A 108 10.39 -11.06 5.76
C GLY A 108 11.08 -10.60 7.04
N ARG A 109 11.86 -9.51 6.99
CA ARG A 109 12.48 -8.91 8.18
C ARG A 109 11.43 -8.27 9.09
N VAL A 110 10.48 -7.51 8.51
CA VAL A 110 9.35 -6.95 9.26
C VAL A 110 8.54 -8.08 9.93
N ALA A 111 8.23 -9.15 9.19
CA ALA A 111 7.50 -10.29 9.72
C ALA A 111 8.19 -10.96 10.91
N ALA A 112 9.52 -11.13 10.86
CA ALA A 112 10.28 -11.72 11.94
C ALA A 112 10.23 -10.88 13.22
N ASP A 113 10.37 -9.55 13.10
CA ASP A 113 10.30 -8.63 14.23
C ASP A 113 8.89 -8.59 14.85
N LEU A 114 7.84 -8.50 14.04
CA LEU A 114 6.45 -8.49 14.51
C LEU A 114 6.04 -9.82 15.18
N ALA A 115 6.53 -10.96 14.66
CA ALA A 115 6.26 -12.25 15.27
C ALA A 115 6.81 -12.33 16.71
N SER A 116 7.92 -11.67 17.01
CA SER A 116 8.51 -11.63 18.36
C SER A 116 7.66 -10.85 19.35
N SER A 117 6.85 -9.88 18.89
CA SER A 117 5.92 -9.10 19.71
C SER A 117 4.49 -9.64 19.72
N GLY A 118 4.22 -10.73 18.98
CA GLY A 118 2.86 -11.29 18.86
C GLY A 118 1.92 -10.47 18.00
N THR A 119 2.44 -9.51 17.22
CA THR A 119 1.64 -8.66 16.31
C THR A 119 1.35 -9.40 15.01
N ALA A 120 0.09 -9.42 14.58
CA ALA A 120 -0.30 -10.02 13.31
C ALA A 120 0.22 -9.22 12.11
N LEU A 121 0.64 -9.90 11.04
CA LEU A 121 1.03 -9.29 9.77
C LEU A 121 0.11 -9.80 8.65
N ASP A 122 -0.89 -9.01 8.32
CA ASP A 122 -1.95 -9.35 7.39
C ASP A 122 -1.63 -8.88 5.97
N ARG A 123 -1.41 -9.84 5.07
CA ARG A 123 -1.07 -9.59 3.67
C ARG A 123 -2.30 -9.63 2.77
N HIS A 124 -2.42 -8.64 1.90
CA HIS A 124 -3.48 -8.52 0.91
C HIS A 124 -2.90 -8.38 -0.50
N TRP A 125 -3.72 -8.60 -1.52
CA TRP A 125 -3.33 -8.39 -2.92
C TRP A 125 -4.13 -7.24 -3.52
N GLY A 126 -3.54 -6.06 -3.55
CA GLY A 126 -4.19 -4.83 -4.06
C GLY A 126 -3.50 -4.22 -5.28
N THR A 127 -2.38 -4.79 -5.74
CA THR A 127 -1.60 -4.28 -6.87
C THR A 127 -1.67 -5.15 -8.12
N LEU A 128 -2.28 -6.33 -8.00
CA LEU A 128 -2.43 -7.31 -9.08
C LEU A 128 -3.89 -7.70 -9.22
N VAL A 129 -4.33 -7.90 -10.45
CA VAL A 129 -5.71 -8.34 -10.78
C VAL A 129 -6.01 -9.70 -10.16
N HIS A 130 -5.06 -10.62 -10.23
CA HIS A 130 -5.14 -11.93 -9.58
C HIS A 130 -3.87 -12.19 -8.80
N PRO A 131 -3.95 -12.78 -7.59
CA PRO A 131 -2.77 -13.13 -6.81
C PRO A 131 -1.83 -14.08 -7.57
N PRO A 132 -0.50 -13.96 -7.38
CA PRO A 132 0.46 -14.88 -7.98
C PRO A 132 0.15 -16.34 -7.63
N GLY A 133 0.24 -17.21 -8.61
CA GLY A 133 -0.06 -18.64 -8.42
C GLY A 133 -1.53 -19.00 -8.38
N SER A 134 -2.45 -18.04 -8.50
CA SER A 134 -3.90 -18.32 -8.49
C SER A 134 -4.45 -18.76 -9.84
N VAL A 135 -3.75 -18.48 -10.95
CA VAL A 135 -4.14 -18.88 -12.31
C VAL A 135 -3.33 -20.11 -12.71
N LEU A 136 -3.96 -21.27 -12.59
CA LEU A 136 -3.35 -22.58 -12.84
C LEU A 136 -3.89 -23.23 -14.11
N THR A 137 -3.14 -24.18 -14.65
CA THR A 137 -3.60 -25.10 -15.69
C THR A 137 -4.63 -26.09 -15.13
N ARG A 138 -5.31 -26.83 -15.99
CA ARG A 138 -6.21 -27.92 -15.55
C ARG A 138 -5.50 -28.99 -14.69
N ALA A 139 -4.18 -29.14 -14.85
CA ALA A 139 -3.37 -30.05 -14.05
C ALA A 139 -2.90 -29.44 -12.71
N GLY A 140 -3.36 -28.23 -12.34
CA GLY A 140 -2.96 -27.57 -11.09
C GLY A 140 -1.55 -26.99 -11.10
N THR A 141 -0.92 -26.81 -12.25
CA THR A 141 0.42 -26.26 -12.40
C THR A 141 0.42 -24.87 -13.02
N LEU A 142 1.50 -24.12 -12.86
CA LEU A 142 1.68 -22.84 -13.55
C LEU A 142 1.79 -23.05 -15.05
N SER A 143 1.11 -22.22 -15.83
CA SER A 143 1.22 -22.26 -17.29
C SER A 143 2.59 -21.74 -17.73
N LYS A 144 3.26 -22.48 -18.60
CA LYS A 144 4.55 -22.09 -19.22
C LYS A 144 4.37 -21.32 -20.54
N VAL A 145 3.12 -21.23 -21.04
CA VAL A 145 2.80 -20.63 -22.34
C VAL A 145 1.78 -19.52 -22.13
N PHE A 146 2.02 -18.37 -22.75
CA PHE A 146 1.20 -17.17 -22.55
C PHE A 146 -0.28 -17.35 -22.95
N THR A 147 -0.56 -17.89 -24.12
CA THR A 147 -1.94 -17.96 -24.64
C THR A 147 -2.91 -18.74 -23.74
N PRO A 148 -2.59 -19.97 -23.27
CA PRO A 148 -3.47 -20.67 -22.32
C PRO A 148 -3.51 -19.95 -20.94
N PHE A 149 -2.41 -19.35 -20.49
CA PHE A 149 -2.41 -18.52 -19.30
C PHE A 149 -3.38 -17.34 -19.44
N HIS A 150 -3.27 -16.56 -20.49
CA HIS A 150 -4.11 -15.39 -20.75
C HIS A 150 -5.60 -15.77 -20.80
N ARG A 151 -5.97 -16.86 -21.46
CA ARG A 151 -7.35 -17.35 -21.47
C ARG A 151 -7.87 -17.65 -20.07
N ALA A 152 -7.10 -18.41 -19.27
CA ALA A 152 -7.47 -18.74 -17.91
C ALA A 152 -7.54 -17.50 -17.01
N TRP A 153 -6.59 -16.57 -17.18
CA TRP A 153 -6.55 -15.30 -16.46
C TRP A 153 -7.75 -14.41 -16.77
N HIS A 154 -8.11 -14.29 -18.05
CA HIS A 154 -9.21 -13.44 -18.52
C HIS A 154 -10.59 -13.98 -18.14
N THR A 155 -10.76 -15.28 -18.04
CA THR A 155 -12.03 -15.92 -17.67
C THR A 155 -12.21 -16.07 -16.14
N ARG A 156 -11.16 -15.82 -15.36
CA ARG A 156 -11.27 -15.86 -13.91
C ARG A 156 -12.08 -14.67 -13.39
N PRO A 157 -13.10 -14.88 -12.54
CA PRO A 157 -13.84 -13.80 -11.91
C PRO A 157 -12.90 -12.87 -11.12
N LEU A 158 -13.20 -11.58 -11.11
CA LEU A 158 -12.55 -10.62 -10.25
C LEU A 158 -13.17 -10.69 -8.85
N ASP A 159 -12.34 -10.80 -7.84
CA ASP A 159 -12.79 -10.69 -6.46
C ASP A 159 -13.00 -9.18 -6.15
N PRO A 160 -14.22 -8.73 -5.86
CA PRO A 160 -14.45 -7.33 -5.53
C PRO A 160 -13.77 -6.98 -4.22
N VAL A 161 -13.15 -5.82 -4.18
CA VAL A 161 -12.64 -5.29 -2.92
C VAL A 161 -13.82 -4.82 -2.09
N ALA A 162 -13.90 -5.30 -0.86
CA ALA A 162 -14.93 -4.85 0.06
C ALA A 162 -14.75 -3.36 0.39
N PRO A 163 -15.85 -2.62 0.64
CA PRO A 163 -15.75 -1.23 1.04
C PRO A 163 -14.98 -1.10 2.37
N PRO A 164 -14.38 0.07 2.63
CA PRO A 164 -13.78 0.35 3.94
C PRO A 164 -14.84 0.30 5.05
N GLY A 165 -14.41 0.09 6.28
CA GLY A 165 -15.23 0.19 7.48
C GLY A 165 -15.18 1.60 8.08
N ASP A 166 -15.73 1.73 9.28
CA ASP A 166 -15.94 3.01 9.99
C ASP A 166 -14.85 3.27 11.06
N ALA A 167 -13.66 2.70 10.93
CA ALA A 167 -12.57 2.94 11.86
C ALA A 167 -12.17 4.42 11.88
N SER A 168 -11.91 4.96 13.07
CA SER A 168 -11.27 6.28 13.17
C SER A 168 -9.85 6.23 12.65
N ILE A 169 -9.39 7.32 12.04
CA ILE A 169 -8.03 7.47 11.57
C ILE A 169 -7.26 8.30 12.60
N THR A 170 -6.01 7.91 12.92
CA THR A 170 -5.18 8.69 13.85
C THR A 170 -4.80 10.04 13.25
N ASP A 171 -4.75 11.09 14.12
CA ASP A 171 -4.42 12.48 13.74
C ASP A 171 -3.33 13.12 14.64
N ASP A 172 -2.67 12.32 15.48
CA ASP A 172 -1.79 12.77 16.56
C ASP A 172 -0.32 13.03 16.18
N SER A 173 0.06 12.84 14.92
CA SER A 173 1.47 12.96 14.47
C SER A 173 1.86 14.34 13.90
N GLY A 174 0.94 15.31 13.85
CA GLY A 174 1.16 16.56 13.14
C GLY A 174 1.21 16.37 11.60
N PRO A 175 1.31 17.43 10.78
CA PRO A 175 1.19 17.33 9.33
C PRO A 175 2.23 16.38 8.72
N ALA A 176 1.81 15.57 7.74
CA ALA A 176 2.68 14.64 7.03
C ALA A 176 3.86 15.38 6.38
N VAL A 177 5.08 15.08 6.81
CA VAL A 177 6.30 15.68 6.27
C VAL A 177 6.88 14.75 5.21
N LEU A 178 6.60 15.06 3.95
CA LEU A 178 7.16 14.35 2.81
C LEU A 178 8.48 15.00 2.34
N PRO A 179 9.45 14.21 1.83
CA PRO A 179 10.60 14.75 1.13
C PRO A 179 10.16 15.66 -0.02
N ARG A 180 10.86 16.78 -0.23
CA ARG A 180 10.50 17.68 -1.31
C ARG A 180 10.89 17.08 -2.67
N PRO A 181 9.99 17.11 -3.66
CA PRO A 181 10.34 16.73 -5.03
C PRO A 181 11.33 17.75 -5.61
N ASP A 182 12.11 17.33 -6.60
CA ASP A 182 12.97 18.21 -7.37
C ASP A 182 12.10 19.18 -8.18
N ALA A 183 12.20 20.49 -7.91
CA ALA A 183 11.39 21.51 -8.55
C ALA A 183 11.67 21.66 -10.06
N SER A 184 12.82 21.17 -10.55
CA SER A 184 13.15 21.16 -11.98
C SER A 184 12.41 20.06 -12.77
N VAL A 185 11.79 19.09 -12.08
CA VAL A 185 11.07 17.97 -12.69
C VAL A 185 9.59 18.30 -12.78
N ALA A 186 9.09 18.53 -13.98
CA ALA A 186 7.65 18.68 -14.21
C ALA A 186 6.92 17.40 -13.80
N THR A 187 5.96 17.53 -12.91
CA THR A 187 5.18 16.41 -12.39
C THR A 187 3.70 16.71 -12.53
N GLU A 188 2.97 15.80 -13.18
CA GLU A 188 1.51 15.86 -13.18
C GLU A 188 0.94 15.51 -11.79
N PRO A 189 -0.27 15.98 -11.48
CA PRO A 189 -0.94 15.62 -10.24
C PRO A 189 -0.96 14.11 -9.99
N GLY A 190 -0.71 13.70 -8.74
CA GLY A 190 -0.78 12.31 -8.28
C GLY A 190 -2.15 11.99 -7.66
N GLY A 191 -2.29 10.73 -7.18
CA GLY A 191 -3.46 10.29 -6.43
C GLY A 191 -4.62 9.77 -7.27
N GLU A 192 -5.69 9.39 -6.57
CA GLU A 192 -6.85 8.69 -7.16
C GLU A 192 -7.63 9.60 -8.10
N ALA A 193 -7.94 10.82 -7.69
CA ALA A 193 -8.70 11.77 -8.50
C ALA A 193 -8.00 12.08 -9.84
N ALA A 194 -6.68 12.29 -9.82
CA ALA A 194 -5.90 12.52 -11.02
C ALA A 194 -5.84 11.28 -11.92
N ALA A 195 -5.74 10.08 -11.34
CA ALA A 195 -5.76 8.82 -12.07
C ALA A 195 -7.12 8.57 -12.74
N ALA A 196 -8.22 8.80 -12.03
CA ALA A 196 -9.58 8.69 -12.55
C ALA A 196 -9.81 9.66 -13.72
N ALA A 197 -9.43 10.94 -13.58
CA ALA A 197 -9.56 11.93 -14.63
C ALA A 197 -8.74 11.58 -15.89
N ARG A 198 -7.57 10.95 -15.72
CA ARG A 198 -6.77 10.47 -16.88
C ARG A 198 -7.40 9.27 -17.56
N LEU A 199 -7.93 8.34 -16.78
CA LEU A 199 -8.62 7.17 -17.32
C LEU A 199 -9.85 7.59 -18.12
N THR A 200 -10.69 8.48 -17.60
CA THR A 200 -11.85 9.02 -18.34
C THR A 200 -11.43 9.62 -19.68
N ARG A 201 -10.40 10.51 -19.67
CA ARG A 201 -9.91 11.11 -20.93
C ARG A 201 -9.30 10.11 -21.93
N PHE A 202 -8.88 8.96 -21.46
CA PHE A 202 -8.33 7.91 -22.32
C PHE A 202 -9.43 7.06 -22.97
N LEU A 203 -10.58 6.92 -22.28
CA LEU A 203 -11.72 6.10 -22.74
C LEU A 203 -12.67 6.86 -23.66
N ASP A 204 -12.68 8.21 -23.60
CA ASP A 204 -13.40 9.12 -24.50
C ASP A 204 -12.69 9.24 -25.87
#